data_34bfbfe8958ff71c59fa35e8d59ec87d
#
_entry.id   34bfbfe8958ff71c59fa35e8d59ec87d
#
_cell.length_a   1.000
_cell.length_b   1.000
_cell.length_c   1.000
_cell.angle_alpha   90.00
_cell.angle_beta   90.00
_cell.angle_gamma   90.00
#
_symmetry.space_group_name_H-M   'P 1'
#
loop_
_entity.id
_entity.type
_entity.pdbx_description
1 polymer ?
#
loop_
_entity_poly.entity_id
_entity_poly.type
_entity_poly.pdbx_seq_one_letter_code
_entity_poly.pdbx_strand_id
1 'polypeptide(L)'
;MARKPLDYWEKRQTELMQRLEKGTENTIKSLIQSYEQATKNINKEISRIYRNYSKLDVLDKKVLNQLLNKKETDTYRKNLLTTINNNIKNEDIKQKMLLKYNSSAYSFRISRYEQLQECIDLELKKLADIEQQITEIRYVDTIKEGYYHNIYNVQKATGLGFNFSQIDNKTINLLLSEKWTDNANFSQRIWKNSEKLGNYLKAQLTADTMSGKTIQKIASELSGYMNVGLYNATTLVRTEVNHFANEAEMLSYEELDIEKYRFIATLDNVTCKHCAELDNKVFNLKDRQPR
;
A
#
# COMPACT_ATOMS: atom_id res chain seq x y z
N MET A 1 11.08 -43.31 -10.45
CA MET A 1 11.84 -42.05 -10.50
C MET A 1 12.48 -41.79 -9.14
N ALA A 2 13.76 -41.42 -9.10
CA ALA A 2 14.41 -41.07 -7.82
C ALA A 2 13.78 -39.77 -7.26
N ARG A 3 13.28 -39.85 -6.02
CA ARG A 3 12.74 -38.71 -5.30
C ARG A 3 13.89 -37.69 -5.07
N LYS A 4 13.72 -36.43 -5.47
CA LYS A 4 14.71 -35.42 -5.16
C LYS A 4 14.78 -35.20 -3.63
N PRO A 5 15.97 -35.03 -3.05
CA PRO A 5 16.13 -34.79 -1.62
C PRO A 5 15.53 -33.46 -1.19
N LEU A 6 15.27 -33.30 0.11
CA LEU A 6 14.59 -32.12 0.67
C LEU A 6 15.35 -30.83 0.39
N ASP A 7 16.67 -30.85 0.54
CA ASP A 7 17.58 -29.71 0.30
C ASP A 7 17.50 -29.16 -1.15
N TYR A 8 17.15 -30.02 -2.12
CA TYR A 8 16.90 -29.58 -3.49
C TYR A 8 15.71 -28.63 -3.56
N TRP A 9 14.60 -28.94 -2.87
CA TRP A 9 13.39 -28.14 -2.87
C TRP A 9 13.58 -26.85 -2.05
N GLU A 10 14.23 -26.94 -0.89
CA GLU A 10 14.57 -25.80 -0.05
C GLU A 10 15.43 -24.78 -0.82
N LYS A 11 16.45 -25.23 -1.55
CA LYS A 11 17.27 -24.36 -2.38
C LYS A 11 16.45 -23.65 -3.46
N ARG A 12 15.53 -24.35 -4.12
CA ARG A 12 14.67 -23.77 -5.16
C ARG A 12 13.71 -22.75 -4.59
N GLN A 13 13.11 -23.04 -3.46
CA GLN A 13 12.25 -22.09 -2.79
C GLN A 13 13.02 -20.85 -2.32
N THR A 14 14.21 -21.03 -1.78
CA THR A 14 15.09 -19.92 -1.42
C THR A 14 15.44 -19.04 -2.63
N GLU A 15 15.75 -19.62 -3.78
CA GLU A 15 16.02 -18.88 -5.02
C GLU A 15 14.80 -18.03 -5.46
N LEU A 16 13.59 -18.58 -5.33
CA LEU A 16 12.36 -17.83 -5.61
C LEU A 16 12.19 -16.67 -4.62
N MET A 17 12.27 -16.95 -3.32
CA MET A 17 12.09 -15.93 -2.28
C MET A 17 13.09 -14.77 -2.41
N GLN A 18 14.35 -15.04 -2.74
CA GLN A 18 15.36 -14.01 -3.00
C GLN A 18 15.00 -13.11 -4.19
N ARG A 19 14.43 -13.68 -5.26
CA ARG A 19 13.95 -12.88 -6.41
C ARG A 19 12.76 -12.01 -6.01
N LEU A 20 11.79 -12.60 -5.30
CA LEU A 20 10.62 -11.88 -4.82
C LEU A 20 11.02 -10.74 -3.86
N GLU A 21 11.96 -10.99 -2.96
CA GLU A 21 12.50 -9.98 -2.05
C GLU A 21 13.15 -8.82 -2.81
N LYS A 22 14.00 -9.10 -3.80
CA LYS A 22 14.61 -8.06 -4.63
C LYS A 22 13.57 -7.19 -5.35
N GLY A 23 12.53 -7.80 -5.91
CA GLY A 23 11.41 -7.08 -6.52
C GLY A 23 10.65 -6.22 -5.50
N THR A 24 10.41 -6.77 -4.30
CA THR A 24 9.77 -6.09 -3.18
C THR A 24 10.56 -4.88 -2.70
N GLU A 25 11.88 -5.00 -2.56
CA GLU A 25 12.75 -3.88 -2.20
C GLU A 25 12.73 -2.74 -3.23
N ASN A 26 12.62 -3.05 -4.52
CA ASN A 26 12.45 -2.02 -5.55
C ASN A 26 11.10 -1.30 -5.41
N THR A 27 10.03 -2.04 -5.13
CA THR A 27 8.70 -1.46 -4.83
C THR A 27 8.76 -0.55 -3.60
N ILE A 28 9.43 -1.00 -2.52
CA ILE A 28 9.61 -0.21 -1.30
C ILE A 28 10.40 1.08 -1.57
N LYS A 29 11.44 1.06 -2.41
CA LYS A 29 12.16 2.28 -2.82
C LYS A 29 11.23 3.28 -3.51
N SER A 30 10.34 2.80 -4.38
CA SER A 30 9.35 3.65 -5.04
C SER A 30 8.33 4.23 -4.04
N LEU A 31 7.92 3.46 -3.03
CA LEU A 31 7.08 3.95 -1.94
C LEU A 31 7.78 5.03 -1.12
N ILE A 32 9.05 4.83 -0.75
CA ILE A 32 9.84 5.83 -0.02
C ILE A 32 9.83 7.16 -0.77
N GLN A 33 10.14 7.15 -2.07
CA GLN A 33 10.14 8.35 -2.91
C GLN A 33 8.76 9.03 -2.95
N SER A 34 7.68 8.23 -3.04
CA SER A 34 6.31 8.75 -3.07
C SER A 34 5.91 9.40 -1.75
N TYR A 35 6.25 8.78 -0.62
CA TYR A 35 6.01 9.33 0.72
C TYR A 35 6.83 10.60 0.98
N GLU A 36 8.10 10.64 0.57
CA GLU A 36 8.93 11.85 0.64
C GLU A 36 8.35 12.98 -0.21
N GLN A 37 7.88 12.68 -1.43
CA GLN A 37 7.28 13.70 -2.28
C GLN A 37 5.98 14.24 -1.69
N ALA A 38 5.10 13.38 -1.17
CA ALA A 38 3.88 13.79 -0.49
C ALA A 38 4.19 14.66 0.73
N THR A 39 5.17 14.28 1.55
CA THR A 39 5.67 15.07 2.69
C THR A 39 6.15 16.46 2.26
N LYS A 40 6.94 16.53 1.19
CA LYS A 40 7.41 17.82 0.62
C LYS A 40 6.25 18.69 0.14
N ASN A 41 5.25 18.09 -0.51
CA ASN A 41 4.08 18.83 -1.02
C ASN A 41 3.24 19.40 0.13
N ILE A 42 2.97 18.60 1.17
CA ILE A 42 2.23 19.05 2.36
C ILE A 42 3.02 20.16 3.07
N ASN A 43 4.31 20.00 3.30
CA ASN A 43 5.16 21.02 3.91
C ASN A 43 5.22 22.32 3.11
N LYS A 44 5.23 22.23 1.77
CA LYS A 44 5.17 23.40 0.89
C LYS A 44 3.88 24.17 1.07
N GLU A 45 2.75 23.49 1.20
CA GLU A 45 1.45 24.12 1.39
C GLU A 45 1.34 24.75 2.78
N ILE A 46 1.77 24.05 3.84
CA ILE A 46 1.90 24.62 5.18
C ILE A 46 2.74 25.91 5.14
N SER A 47 3.93 25.84 4.53
CA SER A 47 4.86 26.97 4.41
C SER A 47 4.25 28.14 3.63
N ARG A 48 3.43 27.86 2.61
CA ARG A 48 2.73 28.90 1.83
C ARG A 48 1.73 29.64 2.70
N ILE A 49 0.94 28.94 3.49
CA ILE A 49 -0.03 29.54 4.40
C ILE A 49 0.68 30.36 5.48
N TYR A 50 1.73 29.82 6.08
CA TYR A 50 2.52 30.52 7.09
C TYR A 50 3.12 31.81 6.53
N ARG A 51 3.81 31.79 5.39
CA ARG A 51 4.42 32.99 4.78
C ARG A 51 3.41 34.08 4.48
N ASN A 52 2.21 33.69 4.05
CA ASN A 52 1.19 34.67 3.66
C ASN A 52 0.46 35.26 4.84
N TYR A 53 0.39 34.59 5.98
CA TYR A 53 -0.54 34.95 7.05
C TYR A 53 0.06 34.89 8.46
N SER A 54 1.30 34.44 8.66
CA SER A 54 1.92 34.42 9.99
C SER A 54 2.59 35.75 10.33
N LYS A 55 2.60 36.05 11.63
CA LYS A 55 3.52 37.03 12.23
C LYS A 55 4.48 36.25 13.12
N LEU A 56 5.80 36.47 12.94
CA LEU A 56 6.84 35.79 13.73
C LEU A 56 6.80 34.24 13.65
N ASP A 57 6.54 33.69 12.46
CA ASP A 57 6.48 32.24 12.20
C ASP A 57 5.48 31.45 13.06
N VAL A 58 4.48 32.12 13.64
CA VAL A 58 3.36 31.54 14.38
C VAL A 58 2.06 31.96 13.71
N LEU A 59 1.16 31.00 13.46
CA LEU A 59 -0.17 31.30 12.94
C LEU A 59 -1.14 31.61 14.08
N ASP A 60 -1.78 32.78 14.00
CA ASP A 60 -2.88 33.11 14.90
C ASP A 60 -4.14 32.32 14.49
N LYS A 61 -4.81 31.73 15.48
CA LYS A 61 -6.09 31.01 15.31
C LYS A 61 -7.12 31.85 14.57
N LYS A 62 -7.16 33.19 14.83
CA LYS A 62 -8.07 34.12 14.14
C LYS A 62 -7.80 34.14 12.64
N VAL A 63 -6.54 34.08 12.22
CA VAL A 63 -6.14 34.09 10.81
C VAL A 63 -6.52 32.79 10.12
N LEU A 64 -6.34 31.66 10.78
CA LEU A 64 -6.72 30.35 10.24
C LEU A 64 -8.23 30.20 10.05
N ASN A 65 -9.01 30.74 10.97
CA ASN A 65 -10.47 30.70 10.89
C ASN A 65 -11.05 31.71 9.90
N GLN A 66 -10.23 32.59 9.32
CA GLN A 66 -10.70 33.51 8.28
C GLN A 66 -11.12 32.73 7.04
N LEU A 67 -12.27 33.09 6.51
CA LEU A 67 -12.79 32.54 5.27
C LEU A 67 -11.96 33.04 4.09
N LEU A 68 -11.82 32.19 3.09
CA LEU A 68 -11.30 32.57 1.79
C LEU A 68 -12.26 33.56 1.14
N ASN A 69 -11.73 34.60 0.47
CA ASN A 69 -12.56 35.44 -0.38
C ASN A 69 -12.98 34.67 -1.64
N LYS A 70 -13.94 35.23 -2.39
CA LYS A 70 -14.51 34.57 -3.58
C LYS A 70 -13.43 34.13 -4.60
N LYS A 71 -12.49 35.04 -4.91
CA LYS A 71 -11.41 34.77 -5.87
C LYS A 71 -10.48 33.65 -5.38
N GLU A 72 -10.12 33.64 -4.09
CA GLU A 72 -9.31 32.60 -3.46
C GLU A 72 -10.03 31.24 -3.52
N THR A 73 -11.33 31.22 -3.17
CA THR A 73 -12.17 30.02 -3.20
C THR A 73 -12.28 29.45 -4.61
N ASP A 74 -12.59 30.28 -5.61
CA ASP A 74 -12.72 29.85 -7.01
C ASP A 74 -11.40 29.28 -7.56
N THR A 75 -10.29 29.95 -7.27
CA THR A 75 -8.95 29.51 -7.66
C THR A 75 -8.58 28.19 -6.99
N TYR A 76 -8.81 28.07 -5.69
CA TYR A 76 -8.55 26.84 -4.93
C TYR A 76 -9.37 25.68 -5.47
N ARG A 77 -10.68 25.87 -5.64
CA ARG A 77 -11.59 24.83 -6.18
C ARG A 77 -11.16 24.36 -7.56
N LYS A 78 -10.84 25.29 -8.47
CA LYS A 78 -10.36 24.94 -9.82
C LYS A 78 -9.10 24.09 -9.75
N ASN A 79 -8.13 24.47 -8.94
CA ASN A 79 -6.88 23.72 -8.77
C ASN A 79 -7.13 22.33 -8.16
N LEU A 80 -8.01 22.24 -7.17
CA LEU A 80 -8.39 20.98 -6.53
C LEU A 80 -9.02 20.01 -7.54
N LEU A 81 -10.01 20.46 -8.30
CA LEU A 81 -10.69 19.63 -9.31
C LEU A 81 -9.73 19.19 -10.43
N THR A 82 -8.85 20.09 -10.88
CA THR A 82 -7.83 19.76 -11.87
C THR A 82 -6.87 18.69 -11.33
N THR A 83 -6.45 18.83 -10.07
CA THR A 83 -5.55 17.87 -9.43
C THR A 83 -6.20 16.50 -9.27
N ILE A 84 -7.47 16.45 -8.84
CA ILE A 84 -8.23 15.19 -8.71
C ILE A 84 -8.32 14.50 -10.08
N ASN A 85 -8.72 15.23 -11.12
CA ASN A 85 -8.89 14.66 -12.46
C ASN A 85 -7.58 14.10 -13.05
N ASN A 86 -6.47 14.77 -12.81
CA ASN A 86 -5.18 14.42 -13.42
C ASN A 86 -4.41 13.35 -12.63
N ASN A 87 -4.57 13.28 -11.30
CA ASN A 87 -3.68 12.50 -10.46
C ASN A 87 -4.35 11.32 -9.74
N ILE A 88 -5.68 11.25 -9.66
CA ILE A 88 -6.38 10.11 -9.07
C ILE A 88 -6.82 9.16 -10.20
N LYS A 89 -6.32 7.91 -10.16
CA LYS A 89 -6.62 6.86 -11.13
C LYS A 89 -7.74 5.93 -10.67
N ASN A 90 -7.88 5.74 -9.35
CA ASN A 90 -8.98 4.97 -8.80
C ASN A 90 -10.30 5.72 -9.03
N GLU A 91 -11.13 5.22 -9.95
CA GLU A 91 -12.35 5.90 -10.39
C GLU A 91 -13.39 6.05 -9.27
N ASP A 92 -13.54 5.07 -8.37
CA ASP A 92 -14.47 5.14 -7.25
C ASP A 92 -14.11 6.28 -6.29
N ILE A 93 -12.82 6.40 -5.97
CA ILE A 93 -12.31 7.46 -5.10
C ILE A 93 -12.43 8.81 -5.80
N LYS A 94 -12.06 8.87 -7.07
CA LYS A 94 -12.17 10.08 -7.90
C LYS A 94 -13.60 10.60 -7.94
N GLN A 95 -14.58 9.74 -8.22
CA GLN A 95 -15.99 10.11 -8.26
C GLN A 95 -16.48 10.63 -6.90
N LYS A 96 -16.15 9.96 -5.80
CA LYS A 96 -16.48 10.41 -4.44
C LYS A 96 -15.92 11.80 -4.14
N MET A 97 -14.65 12.05 -4.55
CA MET A 97 -14.03 13.36 -4.38
C MET A 97 -14.71 14.43 -5.24
N LEU A 98 -14.98 14.14 -6.51
CA LEU A 98 -15.65 15.09 -7.42
C LEU A 98 -17.06 15.43 -6.93
N LEU A 99 -17.84 14.45 -6.43
CA LEU A 99 -19.15 14.69 -5.83
C LEU A 99 -19.05 15.63 -4.61
N LYS A 100 -18.09 15.38 -3.71
CA LYS A 100 -17.85 16.25 -2.53
C LYS A 100 -17.56 17.68 -2.95
N TYR A 101 -16.62 17.90 -3.86
CA TYR A 101 -16.11 19.23 -4.20
C TYR A 101 -16.93 19.99 -5.25
N ASN A 102 -17.81 19.31 -5.99
CA ASN A 102 -18.78 19.93 -6.87
C ASN A 102 -20.09 20.31 -6.17
N SER A 103 -20.29 19.89 -4.91
CA SER A 103 -21.51 20.24 -4.20
C SER A 103 -21.60 21.75 -3.98
N SER A 104 -22.81 22.31 -4.08
CA SER A 104 -23.07 23.73 -3.83
C SER A 104 -22.70 24.14 -2.38
N ALA A 105 -22.88 23.24 -1.43
CA ALA A 105 -22.53 23.45 -0.03
C ALA A 105 -21.03 23.72 0.16
N TYR A 106 -20.16 23.11 -0.65
CA TYR A 106 -18.71 23.30 -0.58
C TYR A 106 -18.25 24.67 -1.12
N SER A 107 -19.05 25.34 -1.96
CA SER A 107 -18.63 26.54 -2.68
C SER A 107 -18.70 27.83 -1.86
N PHE A 108 -19.29 27.84 -0.67
CA PHE A 108 -19.68 29.10 -0.05
C PHE A 108 -18.83 29.60 1.12
N ARG A 109 -18.17 28.74 1.89
CA ARG A 109 -17.40 29.21 3.07
C ARG A 109 -16.32 28.21 3.46
N ILE A 110 -15.13 28.33 2.88
CA ILE A 110 -13.95 27.56 3.28
C ILE A 110 -13.03 28.49 4.07
N SER A 111 -12.65 28.12 5.29
CA SER A 111 -11.59 28.75 6.04
C SER A 111 -10.21 28.35 5.53
N ARG A 112 -9.18 29.12 5.83
CA ARG A 112 -7.78 28.76 5.52
C ARG A 112 -7.36 27.46 6.20
N TYR A 113 -7.94 27.21 7.36
CA TYR A 113 -7.69 25.95 8.08
C TYR A 113 -8.29 24.74 7.34
N GLU A 114 -9.54 24.83 6.91
CA GLU A 114 -10.17 23.77 6.10
C GLU A 114 -9.44 23.57 4.77
N GLN A 115 -8.99 24.62 4.12
CA GLN A 115 -8.14 24.54 2.94
C GLN A 115 -6.90 23.69 3.20
N LEU A 116 -6.22 23.90 4.32
CA LEU A 116 -5.03 23.14 4.67
C LEU A 116 -5.33 21.69 4.94
N GLN A 117 -6.41 21.39 5.66
CA GLN A 117 -6.86 20.02 5.91
C GLN A 117 -7.22 19.27 4.60
N GLU A 118 -7.87 19.96 3.67
CA GLU A 118 -8.23 19.40 2.36
C GLU A 118 -6.99 19.16 1.48
N CYS A 119 -5.96 20.01 1.56
CA CYS A 119 -4.70 19.78 0.88
C CYS A 119 -3.99 18.52 1.40
N ILE A 120 -3.98 18.29 2.72
CA ILE A 120 -3.45 17.07 3.32
C ILE A 120 -4.23 15.85 2.81
N ASP A 121 -5.56 15.91 2.86
CA ASP A 121 -6.43 14.82 2.40
C ASP A 121 -6.18 14.47 0.93
N LEU A 122 -6.06 15.48 0.07
CA LEU A 122 -5.76 15.29 -1.35
C LEU A 122 -4.39 14.64 -1.58
N GLU A 123 -3.34 15.13 -0.92
CA GLU A 123 -1.99 14.57 -1.08
C GLU A 123 -1.91 13.12 -0.59
N LEU A 124 -2.59 12.77 0.50
CA LEU A 124 -2.65 11.39 0.99
C LEU A 124 -3.46 10.48 0.08
N LYS A 125 -4.54 10.97 -0.53
CA LYS A 125 -5.30 10.18 -1.51
C LYS A 125 -4.50 9.94 -2.79
N LYS A 126 -3.75 10.94 -3.27
CA LYS A 126 -2.80 10.75 -4.37
C LYS A 126 -1.73 9.72 -4.02
N LEU A 127 -1.20 9.80 -2.80
CA LEU A 127 -0.21 8.83 -2.31
C LEU A 127 -0.78 7.41 -2.27
N ALA A 128 -1.98 7.22 -1.74
CA ALA A 128 -2.64 5.92 -1.68
C ALA A 128 -2.94 5.34 -3.08
N ASP A 129 -3.33 6.19 -4.03
CA ASP A 129 -3.55 5.79 -5.41
C ASP A 129 -2.26 5.32 -6.09
N ILE A 130 -1.14 6.03 -5.86
CA ILE A 130 0.19 5.63 -6.34
C ILE A 130 0.63 4.32 -5.65
N GLU A 131 0.46 4.22 -4.34
CA GLU A 131 0.77 3.01 -3.56
C GLU A 131 0.02 1.81 -4.12
N GLN A 132 -1.29 1.94 -4.37
CA GLN A 132 -2.09 0.87 -4.96
C GLN A 132 -1.54 0.44 -6.32
N GLN A 133 -1.24 1.37 -7.22
CA GLN A 133 -0.75 1.07 -8.57
C GLN A 133 0.59 0.32 -8.55
N ILE A 134 1.57 0.81 -7.79
CA ILE A 134 2.90 0.18 -7.77
C ILE A 134 2.92 -1.16 -7.04
N THR A 135 2.09 -1.32 -6.00
CA THR A 135 2.01 -2.59 -5.27
C THR A 135 1.22 -3.64 -6.06
N GLU A 136 0.16 -3.25 -6.76
CA GLU A 136 -0.61 -4.16 -7.62
C GLU A 136 0.27 -4.77 -8.72
N ILE A 137 1.12 -3.97 -9.37
CA ILE A 137 2.11 -4.47 -10.34
C ILE A 137 3.00 -5.52 -9.66
N ARG A 138 3.54 -5.23 -8.47
CA ARG A 138 4.40 -6.18 -7.74
C ARG A 138 3.67 -7.47 -7.40
N TYR A 139 2.41 -7.41 -7.00
CA TYR A 139 1.62 -8.59 -6.64
C TYR A 139 1.32 -9.46 -7.86
N VAL A 140 0.95 -8.85 -8.99
CA VAL A 140 0.79 -9.58 -10.27
C VAL A 140 2.08 -10.29 -10.67
N ASP A 141 3.21 -9.60 -10.58
CA ASP A 141 4.52 -10.21 -10.86
C ASP A 141 4.84 -11.35 -9.90
N THR A 142 4.55 -11.18 -8.61
CA THR A 142 4.74 -12.21 -7.57
C THR A 142 3.94 -13.49 -7.90
N ILE A 143 2.65 -13.32 -8.25
CA ILE A 143 1.77 -14.43 -8.62
C ILE A 143 2.34 -15.18 -9.84
N LYS A 144 2.71 -14.45 -10.89
CA LYS A 144 3.27 -15.04 -12.10
C LYS A 144 4.62 -15.72 -11.85
N GLU A 145 5.53 -15.04 -11.16
CA GLU A 145 6.84 -15.60 -10.82
C GLU A 145 6.70 -16.88 -9.99
N GLY A 146 5.86 -16.88 -8.95
CA GLY A 146 5.60 -18.02 -8.09
C GLY A 146 5.02 -19.20 -8.88
N TYR A 147 3.96 -18.96 -9.64
CA TYR A 147 3.28 -19.99 -10.43
C TYR A 147 4.22 -20.68 -11.43
N TYR A 148 4.88 -19.92 -12.31
CA TYR A 148 5.75 -20.49 -13.33
C TYR A 148 7.04 -21.09 -12.77
N HIS A 149 7.60 -20.49 -11.73
CA HIS A 149 8.81 -21.03 -11.09
C HIS A 149 8.56 -22.41 -10.48
N ASN A 150 7.42 -22.57 -9.80
CA ASN A 150 7.06 -23.85 -9.19
C ASN A 150 6.79 -24.93 -10.24
N ILE A 151 6.05 -24.63 -11.33
CA ILE A 151 5.86 -25.56 -12.45
C ILE A 151 7.22 -25.98 -13.04
N TYR A 152 8.09 -25.03 -13.32
CA TYR A 152 9.43 -25.30 -13.83
C TYR A 152 10.25 -26.23 -12.90
N ASN A 153 10.18 -25.98 -11.60
CA ASN A 153 10.90 -26.80 -10.61
C ASN A 153 10.39 -28.22 -10.56
N VAL A 154 9.08 -28.46 -10.64
CA VAL A 154 8.48 -29.78 -10.68
C VAL A 154 8.89 -30.51 -11.97
N GLN A 155 8.79 -29.86 -13.13
CA GLN A 155 9.24 -30.42 -14.41
C GLN A 155 10.72 -30.81 -14.37
N LYS A 156 11.57 -29.94 -13.86
CA LYS A 156 13.00 -30.19 -13.73
C LYS A 156 13.32 -31.33 -12.74
N ALA A 157 12.56 -31.43 -11.65
CA ALA A 157 12.78 -32.47 -10.64
C ALA A 157 12.36 -33.84 -11.12
N THR A 158 11.28 -33.93 -11.90
CA THR A 158 10.74 -35.18 -12.43
C THR A 158 11.39 -35.61 -13.74
N GLY A 159 12.01 -34.68 -14.48
CA GLY A 159 12.53 -34.89 -15.83
C GLY A 159 11.42 -35.06 -16.87
N LEU A 160 10.16 -34.72 -16.52
CA LEU A 160 8.99 -34.78 -17.38
C LEU A 160 8.58 -33.39 -17.79
N GLY A 161 8.31 -33.18 -19.07
CA GLY A 161 7.61 -31.96 -19.55
C GLY A 161 6.10 -32.18 -19.37
N PHE A 162 5.46 -31.30 -18.63
CA PHE A 162 4.01 -31.26 -18.48
C PHE A 162 3.43 -30.15 -19.35
N ASN A 163 2.29 -30.39 -19.97
CA ASN A 163 1.49 -29.32 -20.49
C ASN A 163 0.82 -28.60 -19.28
N PHE A 164 0.85 -27.30 -19.28
CA PHE A 164 0.20 -26.50 -18.25
C PHE A 164 -0.46 -25.27 -18.87
N SER A 165 -1.50 -24.79 -18.23
CA SER A 165 -2.21 -23.59 -18.66
C SER A 165 -1.44 -22.34 -18.24
N GLN A 166 -1.48 -21.30 -19.07
CA GLN A 166 -1.03 -19.98 -18.63
C GLN A 166 -2.02 -19.46 -17.60
N ILE A 167 -1.49 -18.89 -16.47
CA ILE A 167 -2.35 -18.22 -15.51
C ILE A 167 -3.05 -17.04 -16.17
N ASP A 168 -4.38 -17.07 -16.16
CA ASP A 168 -5.20 -16.04 -16.80
C ASP A 168 -5.41 -14.82 -15.89
N ASN A 169 -5.79 -13.69 -16.51
CA ASN A 169 -6.04 -12.47 -15.77
C ASN A 169 -7.24 -12.57 -14.82
N LYS A 170 -8.20 -13.44 -15.09
CA LYS A 170 -9.36 -13.65 -14.21
C LYS A 170 -8.91 -14.29 -12.89
N THR A 171 -8.07 -15.31 -12.94
CA THR A 171 -7.49 -15.96 -11.75
C THR A 171 -6.64 -14.96 -10.95
N ILE A 172 -5.79 -14.18 -11.63
CA ILE A 172 -5.00 -13.14 -10.96
C ILE A 172 -5.91 -12.13 -10.26
N ASN A 173 -6.95 -11.63 -10.93
CA ASN A 173 -7.88 -10.66 -10.35
C ASN A 173 -8.70 -11.25 -9.17
N LEU A 174 -9.03 -12.53 -9.20
CA LEU A 174 -9.67 -13.22 -8.07
C LEU A 174 -8.75 -13.20 -6.84
N LEU A 175 -7.48 -13.56 -7.00
CA LEU A 175 -6.49 -13.51 -5.91
C LEU A 175 -6.33 -12.08 -5.37
N LEU A 176 -6.16 -11.09 -6.24
CA LEU A 176 -6.01 -9.68 -5.82
C LEU A 176 -7.24 -9.14 -5.10
N SER A 177 -8.42 -9.67 -5.38
CA SER A 177 -9.68 -9.27 -4.73
C SER A 177 -9.98 -10.01 -3.44
N GLU A 178 -9.22 -11.06 -3.12
CA GLU A 178 -9.44 -11.90 -1.95
C GLU A 178 -9.26 -11.12 -0.65
N LYS A 179 -10.22 -11.32 0.26
CA LYS A 179 -10.24 -10.69 1.60
C LYS A 179 -9.70 -11.67 2.64
N TRP A 180 -8.45 -12.04 2.53
CA TRP A 180 -7.84 -13.11 3.31
C TRP A 180 -7.53 -12.72 4.77
N THR A 181 -7.42 -11.42 5.07
CA THR A 181 -7.20 -10.94 6.44
C THR A 181 -8.01 -9.67 6.71
N ASP A 182 -8.48 -9.49 7.93
CA ASP A 182 -9.29 -8.34 8.37
C ASP A 182 -10.55 -8.07 7.52
N ASN A 183 -11.06 -9.08 6.82
CA ASN A 183 -12.15 -8.97 5.85
C ASN A 183 -11.92 -7.86 4.82
N ALA A 184 -10.67 -7.67 4.41
CA ALA A 184 -10.26 -6.64 3.45
C ALA A 184 -9.17 -7.17 2.51
N ASN A 185 -9.22 -6.76 1.24
CA ASN A 185 -8.14 -6.97 0.30
C ASN A 185 -7.05 -5.89 0.46
N PHE A 186 -5.93 -6.06 -0.25
CA PHE A 186 -4.79 -5.13 -0.17
C PHE A 186 -5.18 -3.68 -0.48
N SER A 187 -6.00 -3.44 -1.51
CA SER A 187 -6.45 -2.10 -1.89
C SER A 187 -7.26 -1.44 -0.77
N GLN A 188 -8.22 -2.15 -0.20
CA GLN A 188 -9.01 -1.64 0.92
C GLN A 188 -8.14 -1.33 2.15
N ARG A 189 -7.09 -2.11 2.38
CA ARG A 189 -6.13 -1.87 3.47
C ARG A 189 -5.28 -0.62 3.22
N ILE A 190 -4.82 -0.38 1.99
CA ILE A 190 -4.10 0.85 1.60
C ILE A 190 -4.98 2.08 1.88
N TRP A 191 -6.21 2.10 1.38
CA TRP A 191 -7.12 3.22 1.55
C TRP A 191 -7.47 3.47 3.01
N LYS A 192 -7.69 2.42 3.80
CA LYS A 192 -7.93 2.50 5.25
C LYS A 192 -6.72 3.07 6.00
N ASN A 193 -5.51 2.67 5.64
CA ASN A 193 -4.28 3.20 6.24
C ASN A 193 -4.08 4.67 5.90
N SER A 194 -4.32 5.06 4.66
CA SER A 194 -4.28 6.45 4.20
C SER A 194 -5.30 7.33 4.94
N GLU A 195 -6.52 6.85 5.13
CA GLU A 195 -7.56 7.56 5.88
C GLU A 195 -7.16 7.75 7.35
N LYS A 196 -6.66 6.70 8.00
CA LYS A 196 -6.16 6.79 9.39
C LYS A 196 -5.03 7.80 9.51
N LEU A 197 -4.06 7.77 8.61
CA LEU A 197 -2.95 8.73 8.58
C LEU A 197 -3.47 10.15 8.37
N GLY A 198 -4.41 10.34 7.45
CA GLY A 198 -5.03 11.66 7.17
C GLY A 198 -5.76 12.24 8.37
N ASN A 199 -6.55 11.43 9.05
CA ASN A 199 -7.26 11.86 10.26
C ASN A 199 -6.29 12.21 11.38
N TYR A 200 -5.23 11.44 11.55
CA TYR A 200 -4.19 11.71 12.53
C TYR A 200 -3.44 13.01 12.23
N LEU A 201 -2.99 13.22 10.99
CA LEU A 201 -2.29 14.44 10.57
C LEU A 201 -3.15 15.68 10.72
N LYS A 202 -4.44 15.61 10.37
CA LYS A 202 -5.37 16.73 10.55
C LYS A 202 -5.57 17.09 12.02
N ALA A 203 -5.75 16.07 12.89
CA ALA A 203 -5.88 16.28 14.32
C ALA A 203 -4.62 16.89 14.92
N GLN A 204 -3.45 16.39 14.55
CA GLN A 204 -2.17 16.87 15.04
C GLN A 204 -1.87 18.31 14.57
N LEU A 205 -2.10 18.60 13.29
CA LEU A 205 -1.97 19.97 12.77
C LEU A 205 -2.85 20.96 13.53
N THR A 206 -4.07 20.53 13.89
CA THR A 206 -4.97 21.33 14.74
C THR A 206 -4.33 21.65 16.08
N ALA A 207 -3.87 20.62 16.79
CA ALA A 207 -3.25 20.76 18.11
C ALA A 207 -2.00 21.63 18.06
N ASP A 208 -1.14 21.44 17.05
CA ASP A 208 0.12 22.15 16.88
C ASP A 208 -0.10 23.65 16.59
N THR A 209 -1.10 23.92 15.75
CA THR A 209 -1.46 25.31 15.44
C THR A 209 -2.10 26.01 16.64
N MET A 210 -2.95 25.29 17.37
CA MET A 210 -3.58 25.85 18.60
C MET A 210 -2.57 26.10 19.72
N SER A 211 -1.49 25.34 19.79
CA SER A 211 -0.39 25.50 20.76
C SER A 211 0.65 26.52 20.33
N GLY A 212 0.48 27.15 19.16
CA GLY A 212 1.41 28.18 18.67
C GLY A 212 2.78 27.64 18.25
N LYS A 213 2.85 26.40 17.81
CA LYS A 213 4.12 25.83 17.30
C LYS A 213 4.63 26.57 16.05
N THR A 214 5.94 26.65 15.94
CA THR A 214 6.59 27.20 14.75
C THR A 214 6.44 26.26 13.55
N ILE A 215 6.54 26.81 12.35
CA ILE A 215 6.48 26.04 11.10
C ILE A 215 7.53 24.94 11.04
N GLN A 216 8.76 25.20 11.53
CA GLN A 216 9.86 24.23 11.53
C GLN A 216 9.51 23.01 12.41
N LYS A 217 8.87 23.26 13.57
CA LYS A 217 8.46 22.20 14.47
C LYS A 217 7.35 21.35 13.85
N ILE A 218 6.34 22.00 13.26
CA ILE A 218 5.24 21.30 12.57
C ILE A 218 5.75 20.47 11.40
N ALA A 219 6.66 21.00 10.57
CA ALA A 219 7.25 20.28 9.45
C ALA A 219 8.06 19.05 9.88
N SER A 220 8.81 19.17 10.99
CA SER A 220 9.57 18.06 11.56
C SER A 220 8.66 16.94 12.08
N GLU A 221 7.61 17.30 12.81
CA GLU A 221 6.65 16.32 13.35
C GLU A 221 5.83 15.65 12.24
N LEU A 222 5.42 16.39 11.21
CA LEU A 222 4.78 15.82 10.02
C LEU A 222 5.64 14.74 9.38
N SER A 223 6.94 14.98 9.23
CA SER A 223 7.86 13.97 8.68
C SER A 223 7.89 12.70 9.52
N GLY A 224 7.86 12.82 10.85
CA GLY A 224 7.75 11.66 11.74
C GLY A 224 6.48 10.84 11.52
N TYR A 225 5.35 11.50 11.37
CA TYR A 225 4.07 10.82 11.13
C TYR A 225 3.99 10.15 9.75
N MET A 226 4.54 10.80 8.73
CA MET A 226 4.64 10.21 7.40
C MET A 226 5.53 8.97 7.37
N ASN A 227 6.59 8.93 8.20
CA ASN A 227 7.43 7.73 8.35
C ASN A 227 6.67 6.56 8.98
N VAL A 228 5.74 6.80 9.91
CA VAL A 228 4.85 5.75 10.44
C VAL A 228 3.92 5.22 9.33
N GLY A 229 3.39 6.10 8.49
CA GLY A 229 2.61 5.70 7.31
C GLY A 229 3.41 4.83 6.35
N LEU A 230 4.64 5.23 6.04
CA LEU A 230 5.57 4.46 5.19
C LEU A 230 5.90 3.08 5.79
N TYR A 231 6.13 3.01 7.11
CA TYR A 231 6.36 1.73 7.79
C TYR A 231 5.17 0.78 7.61
N ASN A 232 3.95 1.27 7.78
CA ASN A 232 2.74 0.48 7.57
C ASN A 232 2.60 0.01 6.12
N ALA A 233 2.88 0.88 5.15
CA ALA A 233 2.85 0.55 3.73
C ALA A 233 3.89 -0.53 3.38
N THR A 234 5.12 -0.41 3.86
CA THR A 234 6.18 -1.41 3.60
C THR A 234 5.89 -2.76 4.26
N THR A 235 5.31 -2.76 5.46
CA THR A 235 4.85 -3.98 6.14
C THR A 235 3.73 -4.64 5.34
N LEU A 236 2.77 -3.86 4.84
CA LEU A 236 1.69 -4.38 4.00
C LEU A 236 2.23 -5.04 2.73
N VAL A 237 3.15 -4.38 2.01
CA VAL A 237 3.74 -4.95 0.78
C VAL A 237 4.42 -6.29 1.05
N ARG A 238 5.24 -6.40 2.09
CA ARG A 238 5.91 -7.66 2.43
C ARG A 238 4.92 -8.77 2.80
N THR A 239 3.89 -8.42 3.54
CA THR A 239 2.85 -9.37 3.95
C THR A 239 2.07 -9.89 2.73
N GLU A 240 1.65 -9.01 1.84
CA GLU A 240 0.90 -9.39 0.63
C GLU A 240 1.75 -10.16 -0.37
N VAL A 241 3.04 -9.81 -0.55
CA VAL A 241 3.96 -10.58 -1.42
C VAL A 241 4.08 -12.01 -0.91
N ASN A 242 4.24 -12.23 0.39
CA ASN A 242 4.30 -13.57 0.96
C ASN A 242 2.98 -14.33 0.75
N HIS A 243 1.85 -13.68 0.96
CA HIS A 243 0.53 -14.28 0.71
C HIS A 243 0.39 -14.70 -0.75
N PHE A 244 0.61 -13.79 -1.70
CA PHE A 244 0.47 -14.09 -3.14
C PHE A 244 1.47 -15.11 -3.64
N ALA A 245 2.69 -15.16 -3.09
CA ALA A 245 3.66 -16.20 -3.41
C ALA A 245 3.14 -17.60 -3.01
N ASN A 246 2.54 -17.71 -1.82
CA ASN A 246 1.95 -18.95 -1.34
C ASN A 246 0.72 -19.38 -2.15
N GLU A 247 -0.17 -18.44 -2.48
CA GLU A 247 -1.33 -18.74 -3.34
C GLU A 247 -0.90 -19.19 -4.74
N ALA A 248 0.11 -18.56 -5.32
CA ALA A 248 0.67 -18.96 -6.61
C ALA A 248 1.32 -20.36 -6.56
N GLU A 249 1.95 -20.71 -5.46
CA GLU A 249 2.48 -22.06 -5.23
C GLU A 249 1.35 -23.09 -5.21
N MET A 250 0.28 -22.83 -4.46
CA MET A 250 -0.88 -23.74 -4.38
C MET A 250 -1.55 -23.89 -5.75
N LEU A 251 -1.77 -22.81 -6.49
CA LEU A 251 -2.31 -22.87 -7.85
C LEU A 251 -1.43 -23.71 -8.79
N SER A 252 -0.12 -23.62 -8.67
CA SER A 252 0.80 -24.42 -9.47
C SER A 252 0.69 -25.92 -9.16
N TYR A 253 0.42 -26.26 -7.90
CA TYR A 253 0.21 -27.64 -7.49
C TYR A 253 -1.13 -28.19 -7.99
N GLU A 254 -2.19 -27.38 -7.98
CA GLU A 254 -3.48 -27.74 -8.57
C GLU A 254 -3.36 -28.00 -10.08
N GLU A 255 -2.67 -27.13 -10.81
CA GLU A 255 -2.44 -27.28 -12.26
C GLU A 255 -1.66 -28.56 -12.61
N LEU A 256 -0.80 -29.03 -11.71
CA LEU A 256 0.03 -30.21 -11.89
C LEU A 256 -0.57 -31.48 -11.26
N ASP A 257 -1.82 -31.47 -10.83
CA ASP A 257 -2.52 -32.57 -10.13
C ASP A 257 -1.72 -33.12 -8.94
N ILE A 258 -1.04 -32.22 -8.19
CA ILE A 258 -0.28 -32.62 -7.00
C ILE A 258 -1.27 -32.76 -5.83
N GLU A 259 -1.38 -33.96 -5.27
CA GLU A 259 -2.33 -34.23 -4.19
C GLU A 259 -1.85 -33.81 -2.81
N LYS A 260 -0.53 -33.78 -2.58
CA LYS A 260 0.08 -33.55 -1.26
C LYS A 260 1.31 -32.67 -1.35
N TYR A 261 1.47 -31.83 -0.35
CA TYR A 261 2.66 -30.99 -0.17
C TYR A 261 3.25 -31.16 1.23
N ARG A 262 4.52 -30.82 1.39
CA ARG A 262 5.19 -30.73 2.67
C ARG A 262 5.35 -29.28 3.06
N PHE A 263 4.88 -28.91 4.25
CA PHE A 263 5.10 -27.60 4.81
C PHE A 263 6.55 -27.49 5.32
N ILE A 264 7.28 -26.45 4.88
CA ILE A 264 8.63 -26.16 5.34
C ILE A 264 8.64 -24.74 5.89
N ALA A 265 8.93 -24.59 7.18
CA ALA A 265 9.07 -23.29 7.82
C ALA A 265 10.54 -22.83 7.78
N THR A 266 10.75 -21.54 7.54
CA THR A 266 12.07 -20.94 7.82
C THR A 266 12.16 -20.73 9.33
N LEU A 267 12.94 -21.57 10.00
CA LEU A 267 13.07 -21.52 11.45
C LEU A 267 14.09 -20.45 11.85
N ASP A 268 13.62 -19.32 12.32
CA ASP A 268 14.40 -18.19 12.82
C ASP A 268 13.81 -17.59 14.10
N ASN A 269 14.40 -16.51 14.59
CA ASN A 269 13.99 -15.85 15.84
C ASN A 269 12.60 -15.19 15.79
N VAL A 270 12.00 -15.05 14.57
CA VAL A 270 10.68 -14.44 14.35
C VAL A 270 9.63 -15.45 13.90
N THR A 271 10.03 -16.72 13.74
CA THR A 271 9.10 -17.79 13.37
C THR A 271 8.05 -17.99 14.46
N CYS A 272 6.79 -17.86 14.08
CA CYS A 272 5.68 -18.06 15.03
C CYS A 272 5.57 -19.56 15.44
N LYS A 273 5.05 -19.79 16.65
CA LYS A 273 4.86 -21.14 17.21
C LYS A 273 4.05 -22.04 16.27
N HIS A 274 3.00 -21.51 15.66
CA HIS A 274 2.16 -22.24 14.72
C HIS A 274 2.95 -22.73 13.50
N CYS A 275 3.73 -21.86 12.85
CA CYS A 275 4.57 -22.26 11.71
C CYS A 275 5.63 -23.30 12.11
N ALA A 276 6.24 -23.15 13.28
CA ALA A 276 7.21 -24.13 13.80
C ALA A 276 6.58 -25.50 14.07
N GLU A 277 5.35 -25.54 14.55
CA GLU A 277 4.60 -26.79 14.78
C GLU A 277 4.18 -27.50 13.48
N LEU A 278 4.03 -26.77 12.37
CA LEU A 278 3.68 -27.33 11.07
C LEU A 278 4.91 -27.81 10.27
N ASP A 279 6.11 -27.42 10.68
CA ASP A 279 7.34 -27.73 9.95
C ASP A 279 7.49 -29.24 9.69
N ASN A 280 7.92 -29.56 8.47
CA ASN A 280 8.10 -30.93 7.96
C ASN A 280 6.82 -31.80 7.90
N LYS A 281 5.63 -31.30 8.26
CA LYS A 281 4.39 -32.06 8.12
C LYS A 281 3.91 -32.12 6.67
N VAL A 282 3.25 -33.23 6.32
CA VAL A 282 2.66 -33.46 4.99
C VAL A 282 1.15 -33.24 5.08
N PHE A 283 0.60 -32.45 4.18
CA PHE A 283 -0.83 -32.16 4.09
C PHE A 283 -1.36 -32.52 2.70
N ASN A 284 -2.64 -32.86 2.62
CA ASN A 284 -3.30 -32.89 1.32
C ASN A 284 -3.50 -31.46 0.83
N LEU A 285 -3.47 -31.25 -0.46
CA LEU A 285 -3.66 -29.90 -1.03
C LEU A 285 -5.04 -29.31 -0.68
N LYS A 286 -6.08 -30.17 -0.58
CA LYS A 286 -7.43 -29.79 -0.16
C LYS A 286 -7.53 -29.30 1.29
N ASP A 287 -6.62 -29.75 2.14
CA ASP A 287 -6.55 -29.42 3.57
C ASP A 287 -5.42 -28.42 3.84
N ARG A 288 -5.18 -27.50 2.89
CA ARG A 288 -4.08 -26.55 2.97
C ARG A 288 -4.13 -25.74 4.25
N GLN A 289 -2.98 -25.57 4.88
CA GLN A 289 -2.83 -24.77 6.08
C GLN A 289 -2.68 -23.30 5.71
N PRO A 290 -3.45 -22.38 6.34
CA PRO A 290 -3.26 -20.94 6.14
C PRO A 290 -1.88 -20.52 6.65
N ARG A 291 -1.24 -19.65 5.92
CA ARG A 291 0.05 -19.04 6.29
C ARG A 291 -0.13 -17.58 6.69
#